data_764da339d9b7361deae9c2fa3401ab54
#
_entry.id   764da339d9b7361deae9c2fa3401ab54
#
_cell.length_a   1.000
_cell.length_b   1.000
_cell.length_c   1.000
_cell.angle_alpha   90.00
_cell.angle_beta   90.00
_cell.angle_gamma   90.00
#
_symmetry.space_group_name_H-M   'P 1'
#
loop_
_entity.id
_entity.type
_entity.pdbx_description
1 polymer ?
#
loop_
_entity_poly.entity_id
_entity_poly.type
_entity_poly.pdbx_seq_one_letter_code
_entity_poly.pdbx_strand_id
1 'polypeptide(L)'
;AVWSETGYAVLYRIAPAVAQFFQPVQEACTDSGITMEVAAVRVEGDTAQAYIVLSGGPVDATTDLFDSWSFHLPFDQTGRCERVAWDEATGTVTFLCTVKTMDGSPIPTGGKMTFSVRQLLTGKKAMEGVTVDLKLTNYAQEAETALTWGDDLPAAGVREPEVTYYSATGGSGDLASVMLQPGEVLAEPAEGLPITAAGYADGLFHIQ
;
A
#
# COMPACT_ATOMS: atom_id res chain seq x y z
N ALA A 1 31.35 10.25 -9.91
CA ALA A 1 30.27 9.75 -9.09
C ALA A 1 30.38 10.45 -7.73
N VAL A 2 29.44 11.33 -7.42
CA VAL A 2 29.32 11.93 -6.09
C VAL A 2 28.63 10.86 -5.25
N TRP A 3 29.36 10.27 -4.33
CA TRP A 3 28.81 9.34 -3.37
C TRP A 3 27.84 10.13 -2.49
N SER A 4 26.57 9.82 -2.58
CA SER A 4 25.60 10.34 -1.64
C SER A 4 25.73 9.53 -0.36
N GLU A 5 26.36 10.09 0.67
CA GLU A 5 26.36 9.51 2.02
C GLU A 5 24.94 9.47 2.63
N THR A 6 23.92 9.89 1.87
CA THR A 6 22.64 10.33 2.40
C THR A 6 21.74 9.22 2.91
N GLY A 7 21.55 8.13 2.14
CA GLY A 7 20.52 7.13 2.48
C GLY A 7 20.85 6.28 3.70
N TYR A 8 22.07 5.73 3.78
CA TYR A 8 22.48 4.92 4.92
C TYR A 8 22.72 5.74 6.18
N ALA A 9 23.22 6.98 6.04
CA ALA A 9 23.35 7.92 7.13
C ALA A 9 21.97 8.32 7.69
N VAL A 10 20.96 8.45 6.83
CA VAL A 10 19.57 8.66 7.25
C VAL A 10 19.06 7.49 8.08
N LEU A 11 19.33 6.25 7.65
CA LEU A 11 18.94 5.06 8.41
C LEU A 11 19.56 5.02 9.81
N TYR A 12 20.83 5.36 9.93
CA TYR A 12 21.51 5.45 11.24
C TYR A 12 20.89 6.54 12.15
N ARG A 13 20.42 7.61 11.57
CA ARG A 13 19.75 8.70 12.31
C ARG A 13 18.35 8.31 12.78
N ILE A 14 17.59 7.62 11.94
CA ILE A 14 16.19 7.25 12.21
C ILE A 14 16.12 6.05 13.16
N ALA A 15 16.93 5.04 12.94
CA ALA A 15 16.87 3.76 13.64
C ALA A 15 18.29 3.16 13.87
N PRO A 16 19.13 3.77 14.70
CA PRO A 16 20.51 3.34 14.89
C PRO A 16 20.63 1.91 15.41
N ALA A 17 19.72 1.48 16.27
CA ALA A 17 19.70 0.12 16.80
C ALA A 17 19.32 -0.94 15.75
N VAL A 18 18.63 -0.54 14.68
CA VAL A 18 18.19 -1.41 13.59
C VAL A 18 19.19 -1.40 12.45
N ALA A 19 19.82 -0.26 12.19
CA ALA A 19 20.75 -0.06 11.08
C ALA A 19 21.88 -1.13 11.03
N GLN A 20 22.38 -1.56 12.18
CA GLN A 20 23.41 -2.58 12.29
C GLN A 20 23.04 -3.97 11.73
N PHE A 21 21.73 -4.24 11.56
CA PHE A 21 21.24 -5.51 11.01
C PHE A 21 20.99 -5.44 9.50
N PHE A 22 21.15 -4.26 8.89
CA PHE A 22 20.99 -4.06 7.47
C PHE A 22 22.33 -3.95 6.75
N GLN A 23 22.38 -4.55 5.56
CA GLN A 23 23.54 -4.41 4.68
C GLN A 23 23.38 -3.14 3.84
N PRO A 24 24.36 -2.22 3.83
CA PRO A 24 24.32 -1.05 2.96
C PRO A 24 24.42 -1.49 1.50
N VAL A 25 23.55 -0.91 0.66
CA VAL A 25 23.54 -1.15 -0.79
C VAL A 25 23.97 0.10 -1.52
N GLN A 26 23.36 1.25 -1.23
CA GLN A 26 23.67 2.57 -1.78
C GLN A 26 23.62 2.62 -3.32
N GLU A 27 22.71 1.85 -3.91
CA GLU A 27 22.45 1.89 -5.35
C GLU A 27 21.29 2.86 -5.64
N ALA A 28 21.51 3.76 -6.59
CA ALA A 28 20.55 4.78 -6.93
C ALA A 28 20.29 4.86 -8.43
N CYS A 29 19.09 5.27 -8.78
CA CYS A 29 18.70 5.64 -10.13
C CYS A 29 17.90 6.94 -10.11
N THR A 30 17.89 7.64 -11.23
CA THR A 30 17.12 8.88 -11.40
C THR A 30 16.28 8.78 -12.67
N ASP A 31 15.00 9.06 -12.52
CA ASP A 31 14.08 9.20 -13.63
C ASP A 31 13.14 10.37 -13.37
N SER A 32 12.84 11.15 -14.42
CA SER A 32 11.90 12.29 -14.39
C SER A 32 12.18 13.29 -13.24
N GLY A 33 13.45 13.47 -12.89
CA GLY A 33 13.88 14.37 -11.81
C GLY A 33 13.70 13.81 -10.39
N ILE A 34 13.28 12.57 -10.26
CA ILE A 34 13.17 11.85 -8.98
C ILE A 34 14.32 10.89 -8.86
N THR A 35 15.05 10.95 -7.78
CA THR A 35 16.10 9.99 -7.44
C THR A 35 15.58 9.00 -6.41
N MET A 36 15.71 7.71 -6.74
CA MET A 36 15.44 6.61 -5.84
C MET A 36 16.74 5.93 -5.46
N GLU A 37 16.98 5.74 -4.18
CA GLU A 37 18.14 5.03 -3.63
C GLU A 37 17.65 3.84 -2.80
N VAL A 38 18.23 2.65 -3.05
CA VAL A 38 18.13 1.52 -2.13
C VAL A 38 19.27 1.70 -1.13
N ALA A 39 18.97 2.23 0.03
CA ALA A 39 19.97 2.59 1.04
C ALA A 39 20.57 1.35 1.72
N ALA A 40 19.71 0.41 2.13
CA ALA A 40 20.12 -0.79 2.83
C ALA A 40 19.08 -1.90 2.68
N VAL A 41 19.53 -3.14 2.78
CA VAL A 41 18.66 -4.34 2.71
C VAL A 41 18.96 -5.31 3.85
N ARG A 42 17.97 -6.10 4.20
CA ARG A 42 18.09 -7.24 5.11
C ARG A 42 17.24 -8.38 4.57
N VAL A 43 17.80 -9.59 4.58
CA VAL A 43 17.07 -10.82 4.29
C VAL A 43 17.23 -11.76 5.47
N GLU A 44 16.10 -12.24 6.00
CA GLU A 44 16.08 -13.17 7.13
C GLU A 44 14.95 -14.17 6.95
N GLY A 45 15.31 -15.43 6.73
CA GLY A 45 14.34 -16.48 6.47
C GLY A 45 13.49 -16.19 5.24
N ASP A 46 12.19 -16.12 5.42
CA ASP A 46 11.16 -15.87 4.42
C ASP A 46 10.88 -14.38 4.16
N THR A 47 11.64 -13.49 4.81
CA THR A 47 11.37 -12.05 4.81
C THR A 47 12.55 -11.26 4.26
N ALA A 48 12.27 -10.32 3.35
CA ALA A 48 13.22 -9.30 2.90
C ALA A 48 12.70 -7.90 3.22
N GLN A 49 13.62 -7.04 3.63
CA GLN A 49 13.34 -5.64 3.95
C GLN A 49 14.34 -4.74 3.22
N ALA A 50 13.84 -3.59 2.73
CA ALA A 50 14.70 -2.57 2.16
C ALA A 50 14.30 -1.19 2.65
N TYR A 51 15.29 -0.37 2.94
CA TYR A 51 15.10 1.08 3.11
C TYR A 51 15.29 1.76 1.76
N ILE A 52 14.23 2.42 1.32
CA ILE A 52 14.17 3.16 0.06
C ILE A 52 14.10 4.64 0.38
N VAL A 53 14.98 5.42 -0.21
CA VAL A 53 15.02 6.88 -0.08
C VAL A 53 14.66 7.51 -1.41
N LEU A 54 13.70 8.41 -1.39
CA LEU A 54 13.32 9.21 -2.57
C LEU A 54 13.63 10.67 -2.33
N SER A 55 14.06 11.34 -3.39
CA SER A 55 14.35 12.78 -3.39
C SER A 55 14.08 13.41 -4.75
N GLY A 56 13.97 14.73 -4.77
CA GLY A 56 13.81 15.51 -6.00
C GLY A 56 12.38 15.52 -6.55
N GLY A 57 12.16 16.29 -7.62
CA GLY A 57 10.85 16.43 -8.25
C GLY A 57 9.74 16.86 -7.27
N PRO A 58 8.59 16.18 -7.28
CA PRO A 58 7.46 16.47 -6.40
C PRO A 58 7.54 15.79 -5.03
N VAL A 59 8.68 15.20 -4.68
CA VAL A 59 8.83 14.47 -3.39
C VAL A 59 8.72 15.45 -2.23
N ASP A 60 7.82 15.17 -1.28
CA ASP A 60 7.54 15.98 -0.12
C ASP A 60 7.15 15.12 1.11
N ALA A 61 6.82 15.77 2.22
CA ALA A 61 6.41 15.12 3.46
C ALA A 61 5.12 14.28 3.34
N THR A 62 4.35 14.47 2.27
CA THR A 62 3.08 13.77 2.03
C THR A 62 3.22 12.62 1.04
N THR A 63 4.43 12.45 0.46
CA THR A 63 4.71 11.43 -0.55
C THR A 63 4.48 10.02 -0.01
N ASP A 64 3.82 9.19 -0.80
CA ASP A 64 3.55 7.78 -0.52
C ASP A 64 3.75 6.93 -1.77
N LEU A 65 4.10 5.67 -1.60
CA LEU A 65 4.23 4.70 -2.69
C LEU A 65 2.97 3.87 -2.90
N PHE A 66 2.13 3.74 -1.87
CA PHE A 66 0.96 2.89 -1.87
C PHE A 66 1.29 1.50 -2.47
N ASP A 67 0.58 1.02 -3.50
CA ASP A 67 0.83 -0.26 -4.18
C ASP A 67 1.72 -0.14 -5.43
N SER A 68 2.34 1.03 -5.65
CA SER A 68 3.10 1.30 -6.87
C SER A 68 4.57 0.92 -6.79
N TRP A 69 4.91 -0.02 -5.94
CA TRP A 69 6.27 -0.54 -5.76
C TRP A 69 6.31 -2.06 -5.88
N SER A 70 7.46 -2.62 -6.17
CA SER A 70 7.63 -4.08 -6.17
C SER A 70 9.09 -4.49 -5.99
N PHE A 71 9.29 -5.63 -5.29
CA PHE A 71 10.49 -6.44 -5.41
C PHE A 71 10.27 -7.47 -6.51
N HIS A 72 11.16 -7.51 -7.49
CA HIS A 72 11.10 -8.53 -8.54
C HIS A 72 11.81 -9.78 -8.06
N LEU A 73 11.06 -10.70 -7.49
CA LEU A 73 11.51 -11.98 -6.97
C LEU A 73 10.78 -13.11 -7.72
N PRO A 74 11.41 -14.29 -7.87
CA PRO A 74 10.87 -15.39 -8.68
C PRO A 74 9.85 -16.26 -7.94
N PHE A 75 9.13 -15.72 -6.95
CA PHE A 75 8.15 -16.44 -6.14
C PHE A 75 7.01 -15.51 -5.71
N ASP A 76 5.90 -16.10 -5.32
CA ASP A 76 4.74 -15.37 -4.81
C ASP A 76 5.04 -14.75 -3.45
N GLN A 77 4.67 -13.49 -3.30
CA GLN A 77 5.01 -12.69 -2.13
C GLN A 77 3.86 -11.78 -1.72
N THR A 78 3.80 -11.52 -0.44
CA THR A 78 3.03 -10.42 0.12
C THR A 78 4.00 -9.30 0.54
N GLY A 79 3.53 -8.06 0.55
CA GLY A 79 4.40 -6.97 0.92
C GLY A 79 3.66 -5.78 1.49
N ARG A 80 4.40 -4.96 2.23
CA ARG A 80 3.95 -3.67 2.73
C ARG A 80 5.05 -2.64 2.61
N CYS A 81 4.67 -1.40 2.39
CA CYS A 81 5.56 -0.26 2.34
C CYS A 81 5.07 0.80 3.33
N GLU A 82 5.95 1.22 4.21
CA GLU A 82 5.65 2.21 5.25
C GLU A 82 6.58 3.40 5.11
N ARG A 83 6.03 4.61 5.10
CA ARG A 83 6.85 5.81 5.22
C ARG A 83 7.34 5.94 6.66
N VAL A 84 8.66 5.90 6.84
CA VAL A 84 9.29 5.91 8.17
C VAL A 84 9.91 7.25 8.54
N ALA A 85 10.24 8.10 7.56
CA ALA A 85 10.78 9.43 7.82
C ALA A 85 10.59 10.40 6.66
N TRP A 86 10.59 11.68 7.00
CA TRP A 86 10.79 12.82 6.13
C TRP A 86 11.92 13.68 6.70
N ASP A 87 12.86 14.05 5.86
CA ASP A 87 13.94 14.97 6.22
C ASP A 87 13.79 16.24 5.39
N GLU A 88 13.30 17.30 6.06
CA GLU A 88 13.08 18.60 5.43
C GLU A 88 14.38 19.26 4.94
N ALA A 89 15.49 19.03 5.66
CA ALA A 89 16.77 19.66 5.31
C ALA A 89 17.34 19.14 4.00
N THR A 90 17.10 17.88 3.68
CA THR A 90 17.56 17.23 2.46
C THR A 90 16.47 17.04 1.41
N GLY A 91 15.20 17.29 1.76
CA GLY A 91 14.05 17.03 0.89
C GLY A 91 13.90 15.54 0.55
N THR A 92 14.17 14.66 1.53
CA THR A 92 14.12 13.22 1.31
C THR A 92 13.03 12.54 2.13
N VAL A 93 12.33 11.58 1.52
CA VAL A 93 11.41 10.70 2.20
C VAL A 93 12.01 9.29 2.24
N THR A 94 11.86 8.61 3.36
CA THR A 94 12.37 7.25 3.56
C THR A 94 11.20 6.30 3.80
N PHE A 95 11.23 5.18 3.08
CA PHE A 95 10.29 4.07 3.21
C PHE A 95 10.99 2.81 3.70
N LEU A 96 10.30 2.04 4.51
CA LEU A 96 10.62 0.65 4.81
C LEU A 96 9.68 -0.24 4.02
N CYS A 97 10.22 -0.93 3.03
CA CYS A 97 9.49 -1.91 2.25
C CYS A 97 9.82 -3.31 2.76
N THR A 98 8.82 -4.09 3.07
CA THR A 98 8.94 -5.46 3.58
C THR A 98 8.18 -6.39 2.65
N VAL A 99 8.79 -7.48 2.22
CA VAL A 99 8.14 -8.58 1.50
C VAL A 99 8.36 -9.89 2.23
N LYS A 100 7.39 -10.79 2.10
CA LYS A 100 7.41 -12.12 2.68
C LYS A 100 6.93 -13.14 1.65
N THR A 101 7.59 -14.30 1.56
CA THR A 101 7.12 -15.40 0.71
C THR A 101 5.76 -15.91 1.19
N MET A 102 4.87 -16.24 0.27
CA MET A 102 3.53 -16.72 0.64
C MET A 102 3.55 -18.15 1.19
N ASP A 103 4.50 -18.96 0.78
CA ASP A 103 4.66 -20.35 1.20
C ASP A 103 5.61 -20.54 2.40
N GLY A 104 6.19 -19.46 2.93
CA GLY A 104 7.14 -19.47 4.04
C GLY A 104 8.52 -19.98 3.67
N SER A 105 8.83 -20.19 2.37
CA SER A 105 10.15 -20.63 1.93
C SER A 105 11.18 -19.51 2.13
N PRO A 106 12.44 -19.86 2.47
CA PRO A 106 13.50 -18.86 2.62
C PRO A 106 13.79 -18.11 1.32
N ILE A 107 13.97 -16.80 1.42
CA ILE A 107 14.40 -15.96 0.29
C ILE A 107 15.86 -16.28 -0.02
N PRO A 108 16.21 -16.69 -1.28
CA PRO A 108 17.58 -16.96 -1.65
C PRO A 108 18.45 -15.70 -1.52
N THR A 109 19.61 -15.85 -0.87
CA THR A 109 20.61 -14.79 -0.75
C THR A 109 21.70 -14.94 -1.81
N GLY A 110 22.40 -13.85 -2.11
CA GLY A 110 23.51 -13.84 -3.09
C GLY A 110 23.08 -13.68 -4.54
N GLY A 111 21.76 -13.58 -4.81
CA GLY A 111 21.21 -13.25 -6.11
C GLY A 111 20.97 -11.75 -6.29
N LYS A 112 20.69 -11.33 -7.53
CA LYS A 112 20.26 -9.97 -7.85
C LYS A 112 18.80 -9.80 -7.43
N MET A 113 18.53 -8.76 -6.66
CA MET A 113 17.18 -8.28 -6.33
C MET A 113 16.95 -6.94 -7.03
N THR A 114 15.80 -6.76 -7.66
CA THR A 114 15.44 -5.47 -8.28
C THR A 114 14.25 -4.90 -7.54
N PHE A 115 14.38 -3.66 -7.10
CA PHE A 115 13.28 -2.86 -6.58
C PHE A 115 12.82 -1.86 -7.62
N SER A 116 11.52 -1.66 -7.76
CA SER A 116 10.95 -0.67 -8.67
C SER A 116 9.82 0.12 -8.03
N VAL A 117 9.68 1.37 -8.46
CA VAL A 117 8.55 2.26 -8.16
C VAL A 117 7.96 2.71 -9.48
N ARG A 118 6.64 2.63 -9.62
CA ARG A 118 5.93 3.01 -10.85
C ARG A 118 5.26 4.38 -10.75
N GLN A 119 4.76 4.70 -9.58
CA GLN A 119 4.03 5.95 -9.33
C GLN A 119 4.35 6.47 -7.93
N LEU A 120 4.27 7.78 -7.77
CA LEU A 120 4.30 8.47 -6.49
C LEU A 120 2.93 9.11 -6.26
N LEU A 121 2.44 9.01 -5.04
CA LEU A 121 1.31 9.77 -4.56
C LEU A 121 1.83 10.92 -3.70
N THR A 122 1.30 12.11 -3.91
CA THR A 122 1.55 13.29 -3.06
C THR A 122 0.24 13.81 -2.50
N GLY A 123 0.29 14.57 -1.42
CA GLY A 123 -0.91 15.11 -0.78
C GLY A 123 -1.64 14.07 0.10
N LYS A 124 -1.04 12.92 0.42
CA LYS A 124 -1.63 11.94 1.32
C LYS A 124 -1.87 12.57 2.69
N LYS A 125 -3.12 12.52 3.12
CA LYS A 125 -3.55 12.91 4.47
C LYS A 125 -4.01 11.68 5.21
N ALA A 126 -3.47 11.43 6.39
CA ALA A 126 -3.99 10.45 7.33
C ALA A 126 -4.89 11.18 8.33
N MET A 127 -6.08 10.66 8.52
CA MET A 127 -7.00 11.12 9.54
C MET A 127 -7.27 9.95 10.47
N GLU A 128 -6.88 10.10 11.74
CA GLU A 128 -7.08 9.08 12.75
C GLU A 128 -8.23 9.47 13.70
N GLY A 129 -8.93 8.47 14.24
CA GLY A 129 -9.98 8.68 15.22
C GLY A 129 -11.21 9.41 14.66
N VAL A 130 -11.43 9.37 13.35
CA VAL A 130 -12.62 9.96 12.73
C VAL A 130 -13.85 9.17 13.18
N THR A 131 -14.74 9.85 13.88
CA THR A 131 -16.01 9.25 14.33
C THR A 131 -17.06 9.37 13.24
N VAL A 132 -17.68 8.26 12.90
CA VAL A 132 -18.82 8.22 11.99
C VAL A 132 -20.08 8.02 12.83
N ASP A 133 -21.00 9.00 12.80
CA ASP A 133 -22.27 8.93 13.55
C ASP A 133 -23.30 8.08 12.76
N LEU A 134 -23.08 6.76 12.77
CA LEU A 134 -24.02 5.78 12.25
C LEU A 134 -24.63 4.97 13.39
N LYS A 135 -25.94 5.07 13.56
CA LYS A 135 -26.66 4.22 14.52
C LYS A 135 -26.92 2.86 13.90
N LEU A 136 -26.07 1.88 14.21
CA LEU A 136 -26.12 0.52 13.62
C LEU A 136 -27.50 -0.13 13.75
N THR A 137 -28.25 0.20 14.80
CA THR A 137 -29.61 -0.33 15.01
C THR A 137 -30.65 0.19 14.00
N ASN A 138 -30.34 1.20 13.23
CA ASN A 138 -31.25 1.76 12.22
C ASN A 138 -31.17 1.00 10.89
N TYR A 139 -30.23 0.06 10.74
CA TYR A 139 -30.00 -0.62 9.47
C TYR A 139 -30.56 -2.04 9.49
N ALA A 140 -31.10 -2.46 8.36
CA ALA A 140 -31.71 -3.78 8.20
C ALA A 140 -30.70 -4.91 8.43
N GLN A 141 -31.18 -6.01 9.03
CA GLN A 141 -30.35 -7.22 9.21
C GLN A 141 -30.00 -7.91 7.88
N GLU A 142 -30.78 -7.66 6.84
CA GLU A 142 -30.50 -8.05 5.46
C GLU A 142 -30.66 -6.82 4.59
N ALA A 143 -29.56 -6.26 4.11
CA ALA A 143 -29.55 -5.12 3.22
C ALA A 143 -29.71 -5.59 1.76
N GLU A 144 -30.31 -4.74 0.93
CA GLU A 144 -30.29 -4.99 -0.51
C GLU A 144 -28.86 -4.92 -1.05
N THR A 145 -28.47 -5.95 -1.80
CA THR A 145 -27.17 -6.03 -2.44
C THR A 145 -27.27 -5.70 -3.91
N ALA A 146 -26.27 -4.95 -4.42
CA ALA A 146 -26.09 -4.73 -5.83
C ALA A 146 -25.09 -5.75 -6.37
N LEU A 147 -25.45 -6.43 -7.45
CA LEU A 147 -24.50 -7.23 -8.23
C LEU A 147 -23.76 -6.28 -9.18
N THR A 148 -22.47 -6.07 -8.95
CA THR A 148 -21.66 -5.17 -9.79
C THR A 148 -20.82 -5.91 -10.82
N TRP A 149 -21.03 -7.23 -11.00
CA TRP A 149 -20.28 -8.04 -11.92
C TRP A 149 -21.14 -8.57 -13.08
N GLY A 150 -20.61 -8.45 -14.25
CA GLY A 150 -20.81 -9.30 -15.40
C GLY A 150 -21.84 -8.82 -16.41
N ASP A 151 -23.04 -8.44 -16.03
CA ASP A 151 -24.10 -8.23 -17.03
C ASP A 151 -24.19 -6.79 -17.58
N ASP A 152 -23.62 -5.81 -16.87
CA ASP A 152 -23.69 -4.39 -17.23
C ASP A 152 -22.35 -3.76 -17.66
N LEU A 153 -21.26 -4.53 -17.72
CA LEU A 153 -20.01 -4.02 -18.25
C LEU A 153 -20.06 -3.97 -19.78
N PRO A 154 -19.77 -2.82 -20.40
CA PRO A 154 -19.79 -2.72 -21.87
C PRO A 154 -18.81 -3.71 -22.48
N ALA A 155 -19.30 -4.51 -23.39
CA ALA A 155 -18.62 -5.67 -24.01
C ALA A 155 -17.37 -5.37 -24.86
N ALA A 156 -16.80 -4.20 -24.82
CA ALA A 156 -15.61 -3.87 -25.60
C ALA A 156 -14.71 -2.84 -24.93
N GLY A 157 -13.53 -3.27 -24.53
CA GLY A 157 -12.37 -2.40 -24.37
C GLY A 157 -12.19 -1.69 -23.03
N VAL A 158 -13.04 -1.93 -22.05
CA VAL A 158 -12.76 -1.51 -20.68
C VAL A 158 -11.85 -2.57 -20.07
N ARG A 159 -10.62 -2.20 -19.72
CA ARG A 159 -9.80 -2.99 -18.81
C ARG A 159 -10.65 -3.19 -17.55
N GLU A 160 -10.89 -4.46 -17.22
CA GLU A 160 -11.46 -4.80 -15.92
C GLU A 160 -10.68 -4.03 -14.86
N PRO A 161 -11.33 -3.20 -14.02
CA PRO A 161 -10.64 -2.70 -12.86
C PRO A 161 -10.21 -3.94 -12.08
N GLU A 162 -8.93 -4.05 -11.72
CA GLU A 162 -8.45 -5.03 -10.75
C GLU A 162 -9.07 -4.67 -9.39
N VAL A 163 -10.33 -4.96 -9.24
CA VAL A 163 -10.99 -4.83 -7.96
C VAL A 163 -10.86 -6.19 -7.29
N THR A 164 -9.87 -6.30 -6.43
CA THR A 164 -9.72 -7.46 -5.57
C THR A 164 -10.82 -7.39 -4.52
N TYR A 165 -11.90 -8.10 -4.72
CA TYR A 165 -12.94 -8.26 -3.70
C TYR A 165 -12.48 -9.34 -2.73
N TYR A 166 -12.30 -8.96 -1.48
CA TYR A 166 -12.12 -9.93 -0.41
C TYR A 166 -13.51 -10.47 -0.04
N SER A 167 -13.75 -11.74 -0.32
CA SER A 167 -14.88 -12.44 0.28
C SER A 167 -14.65 -12.48 1.80
N ALA A 168 -15.53 -11.89 2.56
CA ALA A 168 -15.48 -11.92 4.01
C ALA A 168 -15.58 -13.34 4.59
N THR A 169 -15.98 -14.32 3.80
CA THR A 169 -16.20 -15.71 4.21
C THR A 169 -15.05 -16.65 3.86
N GLY A 170 -13.99 -16.18 3.17
CA GLY A 170 -12.79 -16.99 2.89
C GLY A 170 -13.04 -18.26 2.06
N GLY A 171 -14.19 -18.42 1.44
CA GLY A 171 -14.51 -19.57 0.61
C GLY A 171 -14.09 -19.32 -0.85
N SER A 172 -13.50 -20.34 -1.48
CA SER A 172 -13.18 -20.35 -2.93
C SER A 172 -14.40 -20.62 -3.81
N GLY A 173 -15.57 -20.23 -3.37
CA GLY A 173 -16.79 -20.28 -4.16
C GLY A 173 -17.11 -18.89 -4.70
N ASP A 174 -17.69 -18.84 -5.85
CA ASP A 174 -18.09 -17.67 -6.61
C ASP A 174 -17.91 -16.34 -5.89
N LEU A 175 -17.03 -15.50 -6.42
CA LEU A 175 -16.78 -14.13 -5.94
C LEU A 175 -18.04 -13.27 -6.07
N ALA A 176 -19.10 -13.64 -5.37
CA ALA A 176 -20.22 -12.76 -5.14
C ALA A 176 -19.74 -11.68 -4.20
N SER A 177 -19.23 -10.61 -4.79
CA SER A 177 -18.90 -9.42 -4.01
C SER A 177 -20.19 -8.89 -3.42
N VAL A 178 -20.26 -8.87 -2.11
CA VAL A 178 -21.38 -8.23 -1.42
C VAL A 178 -21.11 -6.74 -1.47
N MET A 179 -21.71 -6.07 -2.45
CA MET A 179 -21.85 -4.62 -2.45
C MET A 179 -23.28 -4.27 -2.09
N LEU A 180 -23.44 -3.33 -1.17
CA LEU A 180 -24.74 -2.81 -0.85
C LEU A 180 -25.26 -1.90 -1.98
N GLN A 181 -26.57 -1.83 -2.16
CA GLN A 181 -27.17 -0.87 -3.07
C GLN A 181 -26.90 0.55 -2.56
N PRO A 182 -26.18 1.41 -3.31
CA PRO A 182 -25.93 2.78 -2.88
C PRO A 182 -27.24 3.58 -2.82
N GLY A 183 -27.34 4.40 -1.80
CA GLY A 183 -28.49 5.26 -1.56
C GLY A 183 -28.10 6.71 -1.33
N GLU A 184 -28.90 7.41 -0.52
CA GLU A 184 -28.56 8.75 -0.07
C GLU A 184 -27.32 8.75 0.82
N VAL A 185 -26.63 9.89 0.88
CA VAL A 185 -25.46 10.05 1.77
C VAL A 185 -25.91 9.92 3.22
N LEU A 186 -25.43 8.89 3.89
CA LEU A 186 -25.71 8.60 5.29
C LEU A 186 -24.82 9.39 6.24
N ALA A 187 -23.57 9.59 5.86
CA ALA A 187 -22.57 10.37 6.58
C ALA A 187 -21.43 10.76 5.63
N GLU A 188 -20.70 11.81 5.95
CA GLU A 188 -19.49 12.23 5.25
C GLU A 188 -18.39 12.45 6.28
N PRO A 189 -17.66 11.37 6.67
CA PRO A 189 -16.63 11.44 7.70
C PRO A 189 -15.44 12.32 7.32
N ALA A 190 -15.23 12.54 6.03
CA ALA A 190 -14.27 13.48 5.48
C ALA A 190 -14.78 14.03 4.16
N GLU A 191 -14.36 15.25 3.82
CA GLU A 191 -14.74 15.90 2.56
C GLU A 191 -14.44 15.01 1.35
N GLY A 192 -15.46 14.73 0.54
CA GLY A 192 -15.34 13.88 -0.64
C GLY A 192 -15.36 12.37 -0.37
N LEU A 193 -15.61 11.94 0.86
CA LEU A 193 -15.74 10.53 1.25
C LEU A 193 -17.13 10.23 1.83
N PRO A 194 -18.20 10.28 1.02
CA PRO A 194 -19.53 9.99 1.49
C PRO A 194 -19.71 8.49 1.76
N ILE A 195 -20.42 8.16 2.83
CA ILE A 195 -20.96 6.83 3.07
C ILE A 195 -22.35 6.81 2.48
N THR A 196 -22.60 5.95 1.50
CA THR A 196 -23.84 5.88 0.74
C THR A 196 -24.64 4.61 0.99
N ALA A 197 -24.07 3.64 1.70
CA ALA A 197 -24.78 2.45 2.11
C ALA A 197 -24.21 1.90 3.43
N ALA A 198 -25.08 1.35 4.26
CA ALA A 198 -24.71 0.60 5.46
C ALA A 198 -25.81 -0.43 5.76
N GLY A 199 -25.40 -1.63 6.18
CA GLY A 199 -26.34 -2.70 6.49
C GLY A 199 -25.68 -4.04 6.68
N TYR A 200 -26.46 -5.04 7.02
CA TYR A 200 -26.00 -6.41 7.17
C TYR A 200 -26.19 -7.18 5.87
N ALA A 201 -25.18 -7.89 5.43
CA ALA A 201 -25.23 -8.87 4.38
C ALA A 201 -24.32 -10.05 4.75
N ASP A 202 -24.75 -11.26 4.49
CA ASP A 202 -24.02 -12.51 4.84
C ASP A 202 -23.57 -12.58 6.32
N GLY A 203 -24.37 -12.00 7.22
CA GLY A 203 -24.09 -11.97 8.67
C GLY A 203 -23.01 -10.97 9.11
N LEU A 204 -22.51 -10.12 8.20
CA LEU A 204 -21.54 -9.07 8.47
C LEU A 204 -22.16 -7.69 8.25
N PHE A 205 -21.71 -6.72 9.02
CA PHE A 205 -22.07 -5.33 8.83
C PHE A 205 -21.14 -4.67 7.82
N HIS A 206 -21.72 -4.19 6.73
CA HIS A 206 -21.00 -3.52 5.64
C HIS A 206 -21.23 -2.02 5.71
N ILE A 207 -20.21 -1.25 5.39
CA ILE A 207 -20.25 0.21 5.19
C ILE A 207 -19.60 0.48 3.83
N GLN A 208 -20.26 1.27 3.01
CA GLN A 208 -19.81 1.61 1.66
C GLN A 208 -19.92 3.10 1.40
#